data_f2e0629501754a57f0c9ce62c164b8a3
#
_entry.id   f2e0629501754a57f0c9ce62c164b8a3
#
_cell.length_a   1.000
_cell.length_b   1.000
_cell.length_c   1.000
_cell.angle_alpha   90.00
_cell.angle_beta   90.00
_cell.angle_gamma   90.00
#
_symmetry.space_group_name_H-M   'P 1'
#
loop_
_entity.id
_entity.type
_entity.pdbx_description
1 polymer ?
#
loop_
_entity_poly.entity_id
_entity_poly.type
_entity_poly.pdbx_seq_one_letter_code
_entity_poly.pdbx_strand_id
1 'polypeptide(L)'
;VHHLRDDCLTLTRWNAESLTSHLTRSLDEHDRFGAPPTWRFLPPHILSEHLDPGDGRRWYSVDHEERLRRGLALQAMMLALPGSLYLRQGDEIALSDSDKPTAPLELADMVAEHTQVQSSQFGSPTATVRHAAHVRHEYNLACAPLAFVTGLEWCPPQTLSFLVRGVLVVVNTSDSPITLPAEAKVLLSSQPLRQEEGRLLVPPATTTWLEATTVA
;
A
#
# COMPACT_ATOMS: atom_id res chain seq x y z
N VAL A 1 5.91 27.44 2.71
CA VAL A 1 5.32 26.14 3.07
C VAL A 1 6.15 25.08 2.38
N HIS A 2 6.79 24.22 3.14
CA HIS A 2 7.72 23.21 2.58
C HIS A 2 7.07 21.82 2.46
N HIS A 3 5.89 21.63 3.05
CA HIS A 3 5.15 20.35 3.00
C HIS A 3 3.67 20.64 2.79
N LEU A 4 3.12 20.16 1.68
CA LEU A 4 1.70 20.11 1.43
C LEU A 4 1.22 18.69 1.77
N ARG A 5 0.26 18.57 2.68
CA ARG A 5 -0.32 17.29 3.05
C ARG A 5 -1.32 16.86 1.98
N ASP A 6 -1.12 15.68 1.46
CA ASP A 6 -1.97 15.10 0.43
C ASP A 6 -2.86 13.99 0.98
N ASP A 7 -4.16 14.18 0.84
CA ASP A 7 -5.21 13.27 1.27
C ASP A 7 -5.90 12.58 0.07
N CYS A 8 -5.30 12.62 -1.12
CA CYS A 8 -5.96 12.20 -2.37
C CYS A 8 -6.45 10.76 -2.36
N LEU A 9 -5.78 9.88 -1.61
CA LEU A 9 -6.14 8.46 -1.53
C LEU A 9 -7.31 8.18 -0.58
N THR A 10 -7.80 9.18 0.16
CA THR A 10 -8.90 9.01 1.12
C THR A 10 -10.26 8.83 0.46
N LEU A 11 -10.41 9.27 -0.78
CA LEU A 11 -11.67 9.28 -1.53
C LEU A 11 -11.56 8.57 -2.88
N THR A 12 -10.57 7.72 -3.06
CA THR A 12 -10.36 7.01 -4.31
C THR A 12 -11.25 5.77 -4.42
N ARG A 13 -11.45 5.31 -5.65
CA ARG A 13 -12.04 4.00 -5.93
C ARG A 13 -10.97 2.93 -5.91
N TRP A 14 -11.37 1.71 -5.54
CA TRP A 14 -10.49 0.55 -5.61
C TRP A 14 -10.39 0.01 -7.05
N ASN A 15 -9.70 0.73 -7.89
CA ASN A 15 -9.31 0.28 -9.23
C ASN A 15 -8.05 1.00 -9.70
N ALA A 16 -7.32 0.38 -10.63
CA ALA A 16 -6.05 0.88 -11.13
C ALA A 16 -6.15 2.28 -11.75
N GLU A 17 -7.21 2.55 -12.51
CA GLU A 17 -7.41 3.83 -13.21
C GLU A 17 -7.57 4.98 -12.21
N SER A 18 -8.44 4.83 -11.21
CA SER A 18 -8.67 5.85 -10.18
C SER A 18 -7.40 6.11 -9.37
N LEU A 19 -6.71 5.05 -8.93
CA LEU A 19 -5.47 5.17 -8.19
C LEU A 19 -4.39 5.88 -9.01
N THR A 20 -4.20 5.49 -10.27
CA THR A 20 -3.26 6.14 -11.19
C THR A 20 -3.58 7.62 -11.37
N SER A 21 -4.86 7.94 -11.63
CA SER A 21 -5.30 9.32 -11.86
C SER A 21 -5.06 10.21 -10.63
N HIS A 22 -5.38 9.73 -9.43
CA HIS A 22 -5.16 10.47 -8.20
C HIS A 22 -3.67 10.68 -7.91
N LEU A 23 -2.85 9.64 -8.06
CA LEU A 23 -1.40 9.73 -7.86
C LEU A 23 -0.76 10.67 -8.88
N THR A 24 -1.11 10.56 -10.18
CA THR A 24 -0.59 11.44 -11.22
C THR A 24 -0.91 12.89 -10.91
N ARG A 25 -2.18 13.20 -10.62
CA ARG A 25 -2.60 14.57 -10.32
C ARG A 25 -1.85 15.14 -9.11
N SER A 26 -1.71 14.35 -8.06
CA SER A 26 -1.01 14.76 -6.85
C SER A 26 0.48 15.01 -7.10
N LEU A 27 1.16 14.11 -7.80
CA LEU A 27 2.58 14.27 -8.12
C LEU A 27 2.83 15.48 -9.03
N ASP A 28 2.00 15.67 -10.06
CA ASP A 28 2.09 16.83 -10.97
C ASP A 28 1.89 18.16 -10.22
N GLU A 29 0.96 18.19 -9.26
CA GLU A 29 0.70 19.36 -8.45
C GLU A 29 1.88 19.69 -7.54
N HIS A 30 2.47 18.69 -6.90
CA HIS A 30 3.67 18.86 -6.08
C HIS A 30 4.90 19.29 -6.90
N ASP A 31 5.12 18.68 -8.06
CA ASP A 31 6.22 19.02 -8.95
C ASP A 31 6.14 20.46 -9.45
N ARG A 32 4.92 20.95 -9.74
CA ARG A 32 4.71 22.35 -10.15
C ARG A 32 5.22 23.36 -9.12
N PHE A 33 5.16 23.01 -7.84
CA PHE A 33 5.63 23.87 -6.76
C PHE A 33 7.05 23.54 -6.29
N GLY A 34 7.70 22.55 -6.89
CA GLY A 34 9.02 22.09 -6.48
C GLY A 34 9.07 21.59 -5.04
N ALA A 35 7.95 21.10 -4.51
CA ALA A 35 7.82 20.61 -3.14
C ALA A 35 7.63 19.09 -3.16
N PRO A 36 8.38 18.32 -2.34
CA PRO A 36 8.13 16.89 -2.25
C PRO A 36 6.73 16.63 -1.67
N PRO A 37 5.99 15.62 -2.16
CA PRO A 37 4.71 15.26 -1.63
C PRO A 37 4.83 14.82 -0.17
N THR A 38 3.79 15.10 0.61
CA THR A 38 3.67 14.65 1.99
C THR A 38 2.36 13.91 2.14
N TRP A 39 2.44 12.58 2.05
CA TRP A 39 1.29 11.71 2.09
C TRP A 39 0.78 11.56 3.50
N ARG A 40 -0.51 11.77 3.67
CA ARG A 40 -1.20 11.42 4.89
C ARG A 40 -1.58 9.95 4.85
N PHE A 41 -1.10 9.25 5.86
CA PHE A 41 -1.50 7.88 6.08
C PHE A 41 -2.86 7.83 6.76
N LEU A 42 -3.74 7.00 6.24
CA LEU A 42 -4.97 6.62 6.94
C LEU A 42 -4.83 5.20 7.47
N PRO A 43 -5.37 4.90 8.64
CA PRO A 43 -5.42 3.54 9.13
C PRO A 43 -6.10 2.63 8.09
N PRO A 44 -5.62 1.40 7.91
CA PRO A 44 -6.22 0.46 6.96
C PRO A 44 -7.74 0.26 7.15
N HIS A 45 -8.22 0.32 8.37
CA HIS A 45 -9.66 0.24 8.67
C HIS A 45 -10.44 1.42 8.10
N ILE A 46 -9.94 2.66 8.24
CA ILE A 46 -10.59 3.84 7.65
C ILE A 46 -10.54 3.76 6.12
N LEU A 47 -9.39 3.41 5.55
CA LEU A 47 -9.28 3.20 4.11
C LEU A 47 -10.29 2.15 3.63
N SER A 48 -10.45 1.06 4.38
CA SER A 48 -11.41 0.00 4.02
C SER A 48 -12.86 0.49 4.01
N GLU A 49 -13.22 1.44 4.87
CA GLU A 49 -14.58 1.98 4.97
C GLU A 49 -14.89 3.01 3.87
N HIS A 50 -13.88 3.75 3.41
CA HIS A 50 -14.06 4.83 2.43
C HIS A 50 -13.74 4.44 0.99
N LEU A 51 -13.11 3.27 0.78
CA LEU A 51 -12.84 2.79 -0.56
C LEU A 51 -14.12 2.39 -1.29
N ASP A 52 -14.46 3.15 -2.34
CA ASP A 52 -15.50 2.75 -3.27
C ASP A 52 -15.05 1.46 -4.00
N PRO A 53 -15.86 0.39 -3.99
CA PRO A 53 -15.53 -0.85 -4.70
C PRO A 53 -15.23 -0.68 -6.19
N GLY A 54 -15.75 0.40 -6.82
CA GLY A 54 -15.51 0.70 -8.23
C GLY A 54 -16.34 -0.10 -9.23
N ASP A 55 -17.12 -1.07 -8.78
CA ASP A 55 -17.94 -1.99 -9.59
C ASP A 55 -19.46 -1.70 -9.49
N GLY A 56 -19.81 -0.53 -8.92
CA GLY A 56 -21.21 -0.14 -8.69
C GLY A 56 -21.85 -0.75 -7.45
N ARG A 57 -21.15 -1.64 -6.74
CA ARG A 57 -21.59 -2.10 -5.42
C ARG A 57 -21.40 -1.00 -4.40
N ARG A 58 -22.27 -0.96 -3.41
CA ARG A 58 -22.07 -0.06 -2.28
C ARG A 58 -20.97 -0.60 -1.37
N TRP A 59 -20.13 0.27 -0.80
CA TRP A 59 -18.99 -0.11 0.07
C TRP A 59 -19.35 -1.12 1.17
N TYR A 60 -20.56 -1.05 1.72
CA TYR A 60 -21.02 -1.95 2.77
C TYR A 60 -21.45 -3.36 2.25
N SER A 61 -21.54 -3.55 0.94
CA SER A 61 -21.80 -4.87 0.35
C SER A 61 -20.53 -5.68 0.12
N VAL A 62 -19.36 -5.07 0.31
CA VAL A 62 -18.08 -5.76 0.25
C VAL A 62 -17.77 -6.33 1.63
N ASP A 63 -17.29 -7.57 1.66
CA ASP A 63 -16.94 -8.25 2.90
C ASP A 63 -15.89 -7.44 3.70
N HIS A 64 -16.05 -7.41 5.03
CA HIS A 64 -15.18 -6.63 5.92
C HIS A 64 -13.72 -7.04 5.78
N GLU A 65 -13.45 -8.33 5.66
CA GLU A 65 -12.09 -8.86 5.52
C GLU A 65 -11.47 -8.44 4.17
N GLU A 66 -12.24 -8.44 3.09
CA GLU A 66 -11.79 -7.94 1.79
C GLU A 66 -11.48 -6.44 1.85
N ARG A 67 -12.33 -5.66 2.49
CA ARG A 67 -12.09 -4.22 2.69
C ARG A 67 -10.82 -3.96 3.47
N LEU A 68 -10.57 -4.72 4.53
CA LEU A 68 -9.34 -4.60 5.31
C LEU A 68 -8.11 -4.96 4.46
N ARG A 69 -8.19 -6.03 3.65
CA ARG A 69 -7.11 -6.39 2.70
C ARG A 69 -6.81 -5.25 1.74
N ARG A 70 -7.83 -4.58 1.18
CA ARG A 70 -7.67 -3.39 0.33
C ARG A 70 -6.99 -2.24 1.08
N GLY A 71 -7.38 -1.99 2.32
CA GLY A 71 -6.74 -0.99 3.18
C GLY A 71 -5.26 -1.28 3.42
N LEU A 72 -4.91 -2.53 3.75
CA LEU A 72 -3.52 -2.96 3.92
C LEU A 72 -2.72 -2.88 2.61
N ALA A 73 -3.35 -3.20 1.48
CA ALA A 73 -2.71 -3.06 0.17
C ALA A 73 -2.40 -1.60 -0.15
N LEU A 74 -3.33 -0.68 0.10
CA LEU A 74 -3.07 0.77 -0.05
C LEU A 74 -1.99 1.25 0.90
N GLN A 75 -1.97 0.76 2.13
CA GLN A 75 -0.91 1.08 3.09
C GLN A 75 0.46 0.69 2.53
N ALA A 76 0.61 -0.53 2.05
CA ALA A 76 1.85 -0.99 1.44
C ALA A 76 2.21 -0.19 0.17
N MET A 77 1.22 0.16 -0.66
CA MET A 77 1.44 1.02 -1.83
C MET A 77 1.95 2.41 -1.42
N MET A 78 1.32 3.05 -0.43
CA MET A 78 1.71 4.39 0.03
C MET A 78 3.13 4.41 0.59
N LEU A 79 3.56 3.35 1.28
CA LEU A 79 4.92 3.22 1.80
C LEU A 79 5.99 3.20 0.70
N ALA A 80 5.64 2.88 -0.55
CA ALA A 80 6.55 2.94 -1.69
C ALA A 80 6.63 4.32 -2.37
N LEU A 81 5.67 5.21 -2.13
CA LEU A 81 5.59 6.50 -2.83
C LEU A 81 6.75 7.44 -2.47
N PRO A 82 7.23 8.27 -3.41
CA PRO A 82 8.22 9.30 -3.12
C PRO A 82 7.68 10.35 -2.14
N GLY A 83 8.59 11.09 -1.49
CA GLY A 83 8.25 12.14 -0.54
C GLY A 83 8.19 11.67 0.90
N SER A 84 7.47 12.40 1.75
CA SER A 84 7.33 12.14 3.17
C SER A 84 6.02 11.42 3.50
N LEU A 85 6.02 10.63 4.55
CA LEU A 85 4.85 9.90 5.04
C LEU A 85 4.56 10.27 6.48
N TYR A 86 3.29 10.52 6.78
CA TYR A 86 2.80 10.71 8.14
C TYR A 86 1.98 9.50 8.57
N LEU A 87 2.50 8.78 9.57
CA LEU A 87 1.80 7.69 10.27
C LEU A 87 1.32 8.21 11.61
N ARG A 88 0.10 7.89 12.00
CA ARG A 88 -0.40 8.11 13.35
C ARG A 88 -0.11 6.87 14.19
N GLN A 89 0.01 7.06 15.50
CA GLN A 89 0.13 5.95 16.44
C GLN A 89 -1.08 5.01 16.32
N GLY A 90 -0.80 3.73 16.08
CA GLY A 90 -1.79 2.68 15.83
C GLY A 90 -2.00 2.34 14.34
N ASP A 91 -1.54 3.17 13.41
CA ASP A 91 -1.64 2.86 11.97
C ASP A 91 -0.77 1.64 11.60
N GLU A 92 0.36 1.49 12.28
CA GLU A 92 1.32 0.39 12.10
C GLU A 92 0.78 -0.98 12.55
N ILE A 93 -0.19 -1.00 13.45
CA ILE A 93 -0.84 -2.22 13.92
C ILE A 93 -2.21 -2.44 13.27
N ALA A 94 -2.59 -1.59 12.34
CA ALA A 94 -3.92 -1.55 11.72
C ALA A 94 -5.06 -1.40 12.74
N LEU A 95 -4.87 -0.58 13.78
CA LEU A 95 -5.87 -0.34 14.82
C LEU A 95 -7.06 0.43 14.25
N SER A 96 -8.27 -0.08 14.49
CA SER A 96 -9.50 0.61 14.13
C SER A 96 -9.71 1.85 15.01
N ASP A 97 -10.25 2.94 14.44
CA ASP A 97 -10.60 4.12 15.24
C ASP A 97 -11.68 3.83 16.30
N SER A 98 -12.56 2.83 16.04
CA SER A 98 -13.54 2.38 17.02
C SER A 98 -12.93 1.68 18.24
N ASP A 99 -11.74 1.10 18.08
CA ASP A 99 -11.07 0.33 19.11
C ASP A 99 -10.03 1.17 19.89
N LYS A 100 -9.83 2.42 19.45
CA LYS A 100 -8.87 3.32 20.10
C LYS A 100 -9.40 3.80 21.47
N PRO A 101 -8.61 3.63 22.52
CA PRO A 101 -8.91 4.24 23.80
C PRO A 101 -8.92 5.77 23.69
N THR A 102 -9.75 6.43 24.48
CA THR A 102 -9.80 7.89 24.55
C THR A 102 -8.63 8.48 25.35
N ALA A 103 -8.06 7.71 26.26
CA ALA A 103 -6.92 8.13 27.06
C ALA A 103 -5.59 7.87 26.32
N PRO A 104 -4.73 8.88 26.14
CA PRO A 104 -3.47 8.73 25.38
C PRO A 104 -2.51 7.67 25.94
N LEU A 105 -2.48 7.49 27.26
CA LEU A 105 -1.62 6.47 27.89
C LEU A 105 -2.13 5.07 27.59
N GLU A 106 -3.44 4.83 27.67
CA GLU A 106 -4.04 3.54 27.31
C GLU A 106 -3.80 3.20 25.83
N LEU A 107 -3.84 4.19 24.94
CA LEU A 107 -3.51 4.00 23.54
C LEU A 107 -2.03 3.59 23.36
N ALA A 108 -1.11 4.23 24.09
CA ALA A 108 0.31 3.91 24.02
C ALA A 108 0.60 2.48 24.50
N ASP A 109 -0.01 2.07 25.60
CA ASP A 109 0.11 0.73 26.16
C ASP A 109 -0.48 -0.32 25.20
N MET A 110 -1.66 -0.08 24.67
CA MET A 110 -2.30 -0.96 23.67
C MET A 110 -1.43 -1.11 22.41
N VAL A 111 -0.92 -0.01 21.87
CA VAL A 111 -0.04 -0.06 20.67
C VAL A 111 1.24 -0.82 20.97
N ALA A 112 1.84 -0.63 22.16
CA ALA A 112 3.04 -1.35 22.56
C ALA A 112 2.79 -2.87 22.65
N GLU A 113 1.70 -3.28 23.28
CA GLU A 113 1.31 -4.69 23.41
C GLU A 113 1.05 -5.34 22.03
N HIS A 114 0.22 -4.72 21.20
CA HIS A 114 -0.06 -5.22 19.85
C HIS A 114 1.19 -5.26 18.99
N THR A 115 2.05 -4.25 19.07
CA THR A 115 3.32 -4.23 18.34
C THR A 115 4.22 -5.38 18.75
N GLN A 116 4.29 -5.69 20.05
CA GLN A 116 5.08 -6.81 20.54
C GLN A 116 4.59 -8.14 20.00
N VAL A 117 3.28 -8.38 20.03
CA VAL A 117 2.65 -9.60 19.51
C VAL A 117 2.86 -9.71 17.99
N GLN A 118 2.50 -8.66 17.26
CA GLN A 118 2.57 -8.64 15.80
C GLN A 118 4.00 -8.69 15.26
N SER A 119 4.99 -8.20 16.00
CA SER A 119 6.39 -8.19 15.57
C SER A 119 6.98 -9.60 15.35
N SER A 120 6.44 -10.60 16.04
CA SER A 120 6.84 -12.00 15.90
C SER A 120 6.02 -12.77 14.86
N GLN A 121 4.97 -12.15 14.30
CA GLN A 121 4.06 -12.77 13.36
C GLN A 121 4.38 -12.36 11.92
N PHE A 122 4.80 -13.31 11.10
CA PHE A 122 5.05 -13.05 9.68
C PHE A 122 3.77 -12.59 8.98
N GLY A 123 3.88 -11.52 8.17
CA GLY A 123 2.75 -10.96 7.42
C GLY A 123 1.78 -10.13 8.26
N SER A 124 2.08 -9.88 9.54
CA SER A 124 1.28 -8.94 10.35
C SER A 124 1.44 -7.50 9.84
N PRO A 125 0.48 -6.59 10.13
CA PRO A 125 0.60 -5.17 9.80
C PRO A 125 1.92 -4.55 10.28
N THR A 126 2.28 -4.76 11.54
CA THR A 126 3.55 -4.24 12.12
C THR A 126 4.78 -4.77 11.40
N ALA A 127 4.84 -6.08 11.13
CA ALA A 127 5.98 -6.67 10.42
C ALA A 127 6.09 -6.11 9.00
N THR A 128 4.96 -5.95 8.32
CA THR A 128 4.89 -5.39 6.96
C THR A 128 5.34 -3.92 6.94
N VAL A 129 4.82 -3.08 7.83
CA VAL A 129 5.20 -1.65 7.92
C VAL A 129 6.68 -1.49 8.25
N ARG A 130 7.20 -2.27 9.21
CA ARG A 130 8.62 -2.24 9.59
C ARG A 130 9.51 -2.64 8.42
N HIS A 131 9.18 -3.72 7.73
CA HIS A 131 9.93 -4.20 6.59
C HIS A 131 9.86 -3.21 5.41
N ALA A 132 8.67 -2.65 5.14
CA ALA A 132 8.50 -1.62 4.13
C ALA A 132 9.36 -0.38 4.42
N ALA A 133 9.41 0.07 5.68
CA ALA A 133 10.25 1.18 6.08
C ALA A 133 11.75 0.89 5.86
N HIS A 134 12.18 -0.33 6.14
CA HIS A 134 13.55 -0.78 5.88
C HIS A 134 13.88 -0.77 4.38
N VAL A 135 13.08 -1.42 3.54
CA VAL A 135 13.27 -1.43 2.08
C VAL A 135 13.20 0.00 1.51
N ARG A 136 12.24 0.81 1.98
CA ARG A 136 12.13 2.21 1.59
C ARG A 136 13.41 3.00 1.85
N HIS A 137 14.05 2.78 3.00
CA HIS A 137 15.32 3.40 3.35
C HIS A 137 16.48 2.86 2.51
N GLU A 138 16.58 1.55 2.39
CA GLU A 138 17.64 0.86 1.62
C GLU A 138 17.66 1.33 0.15
N TYR A 139 16.51 1.37 -0.49
CA TYR A 139 16.36 1.81 -1.88
C TYR A 139 16.22 3.34 -2.03
N ASN A 140 16.20 4.11 -0.91
CA ASN A 140 16.03 5.56 -0.91
C ASN A 140 14.81 6.02 -1.74
N LEU A 141 13.67 5.37 -1.54
CA LEU A 141 12.45 5.61 -2.34
C LEU A 141 11.90 7.02 -2.14
N ALA A 142 12.11 7.62 -0.97
CA ALA A 142 11.61 8.96 -0.65
C ALA A 142 12.11 10.05 -1.61
N CYS A 143 13.33 9.88 -2.13
CA CYS A 143 14.01 10.88 -2.97
C CYS A 143 14.04 10.47 -4.46
N ALA A 144 13.31 9.45 -4.85
CA ALA A 144 13.32 8.95 -6.21
C ALA A 144 12.08 9.40 -7.00
N PRO A 145 12.19 9.62 -8.31
CA PRO A 145 11.02 9.83 -9.14
C PRO A 145 10.19 8.54 -9.25
N LEU A 146 8.89 8.70 -9.45
CA LEU A 146 7.96 7.62 -9.75
C LEU A 146 7.67 7.59 -11.24
N ALA A 147 7.67 6.41 -11.83
CA ALA A 147 7.22 6.19 -13.20
C ALA A 147 6.16 5.09 -13.23
N PHE A 148 5.00 5.38 -13.80
CA PHE A 148 3.99 4.35 -14.05
C PHE A 148 4.48 3.37 -15.11
N VAL A 149 4.23 2.09 -14.88
CA VAL A 149 4.61 1.00 -15.78
C VAL A 149 3.34 0.37 -16.34
N THR A 150 3.26 0.26 -17.66
CA THR A 150 2.13 -0.36 -18.38
C THR A 150 2.65 -1.42 -19.33
N GLY A 151 1.79 -2.35 -19.71
CA GLY A 151 2.13 -3.36 -20.74
C GLY A 151 3.02 -4.51 -20.22
N LEU A 152 3.06 -4.74 -18.90
CA LEU A 152 3.66 -5.95 -18.36
C LEU A 152 2.80 -7.15 -18.79
N GLU A 153 3.36 -8.08 -19.57
CA GLU A 153 2.62 -9.22 -20.14
C GLU A 153 1.97 -10.12 -19.09
N TRP A 154 2.58 -10.19 -17.91
CA TRP A 154 2.10 -11.00 -16.77
C TRP A 154 1.13 -10.26 -15.85
N CYS A 155 0.89 -8.94 -16.08
CA CYS A 155 -0.06 -8.13 -15.30
C CYS A 155 -1.37 -7.91 -16.06
N PRO A 156 -2.53 -8.23 -15.47
CA PRO A 156 -3.82 -7.85 -16.03
C PRO A 156 -3.97 -6.33 -16.16
N PRO A 157 -4.80 -5.84 -17.11
CA PRO A 157 -5.03 -4.39 -17.29
C PRO A 157 -5.56 -3.68 -16.04
N GLN A 158 -6.22 -4.42 -15.13
CA GLN A 158 -6.75 -3.91 -13.87
C GLN A 158 -5.70 -3.83 -12.76
N THR A 159 -4.41 -3.84 -13.11
CA THR A 159 -3.31 -3.75 -12.15
C THR A 159 -2.67 -2.37 -12.23
N LEU A 160 -2.49 -1.71 -11.09
CA LEU A 160 -1.63 -0.55 -11.00
C LEU A 160 -0.19 -1.00 -10.81
N SER A 161 0.70 -0.56 -11.71
CA SER A 161 2.14 -0.81 -11.56
C SER A 161 2.93 0.48 -11.72
N PHE A 162 3.92 0.66 -10.85
CA PHE A 162 4.84 1.79 -10.95
C PHE A 162 6.24 1.42 -10.44
N LEU A 163 7.21 2.09 -10.99
CA LEU A 163 8.63 1.94 -10.66
C LEU A 163 9.09 3.13 -9.81
N VAL A 164 9.75 2.85 -8.70
CA VAL A 164 10.47 3.81 -7.89
C VAL A 164 11.86 3.24 -7.62
N ARG A 165 12.90 3.79 -8.26
CA ARG A 165 14.30 3.46 -8.05
C ARG A 165 14.67 1.96 -8.04
N GLY A 166 14.21 1.18 -8.92
CA GLY A 166 14.55 -0.26 -8.95
C GLY A 166 13.61 -1.14 -8.12
N VAL A 167 12.60 -0.55 -7.49
CA VAL A 167 11.47 -1.27 -6.89
C VAL A 167 10.27 -1.13 -7.80
N LEU A 168 9.81 -2.25 -8.37
CA LEU A 168 8.54 -2.32 -9.09
C LEU A 168 7.43 -2.64 -8.08
N VAL A 169 6.50 -1.73 -7.95
CA VAL A 169 5.31 -1.89 -7.10
C VAL A 169 4.14 -2.32 -7.95
N VAL A 170 3.48 -3.39 -7.56
CA VAL A 170 2.32 -3.97 -8.24
C VAL A 170 1.16 -4.03 -7.27
N VAL A 171 0.07 -3.35 -7.59
CA VAL A 171 -1.17 -3.34 -6.82
C VAL A 171 -2.22 -4.12 -7.59
N ASN A 172 -2.56 -5.29 -7.10
CA ASN A 172 -3.59 -6.13 -7.71
C ASN A 172 -4.98 -5.64 -7.32
N THR A 173 -5.57 -4.81 -8.16
CA THR A 173 -6.94 -4.33 -7.98
C THR A 173 -7.99 -5.19 -8.72
N SER A 174 -7.54 -6.28 -9.37
CA SER A 174 -8.43 -7.24 -10.03
C SER A 174 -9.00 -8.26 -9.04
N ASP A 175 -10.00 -9.01 -9.49
CA ASP A 175 -10.61 -10.10 -8.72
C ASP A 175 -9.89 -11.45 -8.92
N SER A 176 -8.78 -11.46 -9.66
CA SER A 176 -8.02 -12.67 -9.98
C SER A 176 -6.58 -12.56 -9.48
N PRO A 177 -5.95 -13.67 -9.09
CA PRO A 177 -4.54 -13.67 -8.72
C PRO A 177 -3.65 -13.39 -9.93
N ILE A 178 -2.51 -12.75 -9.69
CA ILE A 178 -1.47 -12.48 -10.69
C ILE A 178 -0.32 -13.47 -10.49
N THR A 179 0.05 -14.18 -11.54
CA THR A 179 1.22 -15.07 -11.51
C THR A 179 2.47 -14.27 -11.79
N LEU A 180 3.41 -14.25 -10.84
CA LEU A 180 4.69 -13.58 -11.02
C LEU A 180 5.61 -14.35 -11.98
N PRO A 181 6.53 -13.65 -12.69
CA PRO A 181 7.64 -14.30 -13.39
C PRO A 181 8.45 -15.23 -12.47
N ALA A 182 9.02 -16.27 -13.03
CA ALA A 182 9.75 -17.28 -12.24
C ALA A 182 10.95 -16.70 -11.49
N GLU A 183 11.59 -15.69 -12.08
CA GLU A 183 12.77 -15.01 -11.54
C GLU A 183 12.42 -13.87 -10.59
N ALA A 184 11.13 -13.56 -10.40
CA ALA A 184 10.69 -12.43 -9.61
C ALA A 184 11.18 -12.52 -8.17
N LYS A 185 11.95 -11.53 -7.74
CA LYS A 185 12.38 -11.39 -6.35
C LYS A 185 11.43 -10.47 -5.62
N VAL A 186 10.70 -11.04 -4.68
CA VAL A 186 9.75 -10.30 -3.84
C VAL A 186 10.50 -9.62 -2.70
N LEU A 187 10.37 -8.31 -2.61
CA LEU A 187 10.91 -7.48 -1.53
C LEU A 187 9.89 -7.32 -0.39
N LEU A 188 8.61 -7.22 -0.74
CA LEU A 188 7.52 -7.04 0.22
C LEU A 188 6.20 -7.50 -0.38
N SER A 189 5.28 -7.97 0.45
CA SER A 189 3.88 -8.15 0.08
C SER A 189 2.97 -7.79 1.26
N SER A 190 1.85 -7.12 0.97
CA SER A 190 0.85 -6.75 1.98
C SER A 190 0.05 -7.93 2.51
N GLN A 191 0.12 -9.08 1.82
CA GLN A 191 -0.47 -10.35 2.22
C GLN A 191 0.48 -11.50 1.86
N PRO A 192 0.34 -12.66 2.51
CA PRO A 192 1.09 -13.85 2.12
C PRO A 192 0.81 -14.24 0.67
N LEU A 193 1.87 -14.42 -0.12
CA LEU A 193 1.77 -14.92 -1.48
C LEU A 193 1.47 -16.42 -1.46
N ARG A 194 0.67 -16.87 -2.43
CA ARG A 194 0.45 -18.30 -2.66
C ARG A 194 1.50 -18.85 -3.60
N GLN A 195 1.82 -20.11 -3.47
CA GLN A 195 2.71 -20.81 -4.39
C GLN A 195 1.92 -21.92 -5.08
N GLU A 196 1.86 -21.86 -6.41
CA GLU A 196 1.22 -22.89 -7.24
C GLU A 196 2.18 -23.25 -8.38
N GLU A 197 2.38 -24.53 -8.60
CA GLU A 197 3.27 -25.05 -9.67
C GLU A 197 4.67 -24.39 -9.69
N GLY A 198 5.21 -24.07 -8.51
CA GLY A 198 6.53 -23.43 -8.38
C GLY A 198 6.55 -21.93 -8.65
N ARG A 199 5.42 -21.31 -8.96
CA ARG A 199 5.30 -19.87 -9.18
C ARG A 199 4.58 -19.19 -8.01
N LEU A 200 4.94 -17.92 -7.78
CA LEU A 200 4.28 -17.09 -6.78
C LEU A 200 3.06 -16.39 -7.40
N LEU A 201 1.96 -16.40 -6.67
CA LEU A 201 0.72 -15.73 -7.02
C LEU A 201 0.46 -14.59 -6.05
N VAL A 202 0.19 -13.41 -6.61
CA VAL A 202 -0.25 -12.22 -5.88
C VAL A 202 -1.79 -12.25 -5.80
N PRO A 203 -2.38 -12.46 -4.62
CA PRO A 203 -3.83 -12.50 -4.48
C PRO A 203 -4.52 -11.19 -4.87
N PRO A 204 -5.83 -11.17 -5.11
CA PRO A 204 -6.62 -9.94 -5.15
C PRO A 204 -6.41 -9.07 -3.91
N ALA A 205 -6.58 -7.76 -4.05
CA ALA A 205 -6.42 -6.79 -2.97
C ALA A 205 -5.04 -6.87 -2.28
N THR A 206 -3.98 -7.03 -3.06
CA THR A 206 -2.61 -7.17 -2.56
C THR A 206 -1.67 -6.20 -3.27
N THR A 207 -0.80 -5.55 -2.52
CA THR A 207 0.34 -4.81 -3.04
C THR A 207 1.62 -5.61 -2.82
N THR A 208 2.40 -5.76 -3.88
CA THR A 208 3.69 -6.47 -3.83
C THR A 208 4.79 -5.57 -4.39
N TRP A 209 5.94 -5.54 -3.74
CA TRP A 209 7.16 -4.86 -4.21
C TRP A 209 8.13 -5.91 -4.73
N LEU A 210 8.63 -5.68 -5.92
CA LEU A 210 9.55 -6.57 -6.62
C LEU A 210 10.85 -5.83 -6.93
N GLU A 211 11.95 -6.56 -6.94
CA GLU A 211 13.20 -6.03 -7.49
C GLU A 211 13.07 -5.93 -9.02
N ALA A 212 13.08 -4.71 -9.56
CA ALA A 212 12.72 -4.44 -10.96
C ALA A 212 13.61 -5.19 -11.98
N THR A 213 14.88 -5.41 -11.65
CA THR A 213 15.82 -6.14 -12.52
C THR A 213 15.48 -7.61 -12.72
N THR A 214 14.57 -8.17 -11.92
CA THR A 214 14.17 -9.58 -11.98
C THR A 214 12.87 -9.81 -12.75
N VAL A 215 12.19 -8.74 -13.20
CA VAL A 215 10.86 -8.80 -13.81
C VAL A 215 10.73 -7.95 -15.08
N ALA A 216 11.86 -7.43 -15.58
CA ALA A 216 11.94 -6.64 -16.80
C ALA A 216 11.89 -7.51 -18.05
#